data_38a58b04808e0438f1e930424d553b46
#
_entry.id   38a58b04808e0438f1e930424d553b46
#
_cell.length_a   1.000
_cell.length_b   1.000
_cell.length_c   1.000
_cell.angle_alpha   90.00
_cell.angle_beta   90.00
_cell.angle_gamma   90.00
#
_symmetry.space_group_name_H-M   'P 1'
#
loop_
_entity.id
_entity.type
_entity.pdbx_description
1 polymer ?
#
loop_
_entity_poly.entity_id
_entity_poly.type
_entity_poly.pdbx_seq_one_letter_code
_entity_poly.pdbx_strand_id
1 'polypeptide(L)'
;MSGTVALELAGGGDEAGSAQFPHVLGDVVLGGAAAQLAQHLGHRFLSQAGWDPATRVLRPPPEHRFLGRPLCTAPGCTATANGVCSQCRTRLARAGLTLADARLLPPPSGRAWTRAGDGACGVQQCPRPWVNAEHPLCRSHLGHQQVLGMDDVAGFAALTDTRPLVSLGVCAVVACDRQLPASRVTYCDTHLQRLRQSRRQATVLDEARWCATEPPVTRAGRVSLAGLAPLVVVQVLYGLQQRAVLGIKTRDGVLRWICDELRRQQIATLSDVEVPPTLGNDRRGTLNSLRAHARRALLSPETEIGKDRWDMCVFGHAGTLSFTTIS
;
A
#
# COMPACT_ATOMS: atom_id res chain seq x y z
N MET A 1 11.72 -14.02 -37.65
CA MET A 1 10.90 -12.82 -37.96
C MET A 1 10.56 -12.15 -36.65
N SER A 2 11.37 -11.15 -36.28
CA SER A 2 11.18 -10.41 -35.02
C SER A 2 10.37 -9.15 -35.32
N GLY A 3 9.14 -9.11 -34.85
CA GLY A 3 8.26 -7.95 -34.97
C GLY A 3 8.49 -7.03 -33.77
N THR A 4 9.17 -5.93 -34.00
CA THR A 4 9.32 -4.83 -33.03
C THR A 4 8.00 -4.06 -33.03
N VAL A 5 7.22 -4.16 -31.93
CA VAL A 5 6.05 -3.32 -31.72
C VAL A 5 6.55 -2.00 -31.15
N ALA A 6 6.63 -0.99 -31.98
CA ALA A 6 6.83 0.39 -31.56
C ALA A 6 5.56 0.88 -30.85
N LEU A 7 5.69 1.28 -29.59
CA LEU A 7 4.66 2.01 -28.84
C LEU A 7 4.72 3.47 -29.31
N GLU A 8 3.80 3.86 -30.17
CA GLU A 8 3.50 5.27 -30.45
C GLU A 8 2.98 5.94 -29.16
N LEU A 9 3.82 6.75 -28.55
CA LEU A 9 3.41 7.76 -27.59
C LEU A 9 2.81 8.92 -28.40
N ALA A 10 1.49 8.92 -28.57
CA ALA A 10 0.78 10.04 -29.14
C ALA A 10 1.03 11.27 -28.28
N GLY A 11 1.78 12.23 -28.82
CA GLY A 11 1.91 13.59 -28.32
C GLY A 11 0.57 14.30 -28.48
N GLY A 12 -0.21 14.40 -27.40
CA GLY A 12 -1.36 15.30 -27.29
C GLY A 12 -0.87 16.65 -26.81
N GLY A 13 -1.12 17.69 -27.63
CA GLY A 13 -0.72 19.07 -27.38
C GLY A 13 -1.25 19.59 -26.04
N ASP A 14 -0.40 20.32 -25.36
CA ASP A 14 -0.68 21.06 -24.13
C ASP A 14 -1.67 22.18 -24.39
N GLU A 15 -2.90 22.01 -23.92
CA GLU A 15 -3.70 23.16 -23.50
C GLU A 15 -3.16 23.59 -22.12
N ALA A 16 -2.52 24.75 -22.09
CA ALA A 16 -2.06 25.43 -20.87
C ALA A 16 -3.26 25.92 -20.04
N GLY A 17 -4.04 25.00 -19.51
CA GLY A 17 -4.97 25.24 -18.42
C GLY A 17 -4.19 25.17 -17.13
N SER A 18 -4.35 26.17 -16.26
CA SER A 18 -3.87 26.21 -14.88
C SER A 18 -4.18 24.88 -14.17
N ALA A 19 -3.26 23.93 -14.26
CA ALA A 19 -3.42 22.62 -13.66
C ALA A 19 -3.37 22.79 -12.15
N GLN A 20 -4.55 22.77 -11.51
CA GLN A 20 -4.65 22.47 -10.09
C GLN A 20 -3.98 21.11 -9.90
N PHE A 21 -2.77 21.12 -9.33
CA PHE A 21 -2.05 19.90 -9.04
C PHE A 21 -2.96 18.99 -8.21
N PRO A 22 -3.14 17.72 -8.62
CA PRO A 22 -3.88 16.79 -7.81
C PRO A 22 -3.27 16.80 -6.42
N HIS A 23 -4.09 16.92 -5.38
CA HIS A 23 -3.65 16.85 -3.99
C HIS A 23 -3.05 15.47 -3.73
N VAL A 24 -1.78 15.28 -4.04
CA VAL A 24 -1.07 13.99 -3.95
C VAL A 24 -1.12 13.44 -2.53
N LEU A 25 -1.20 14.32 -1.54
CA LEU A 25 -1.29 13.99 -0.13
C LEU A 25 -2.57 14.55 0.53
N GLY A 26 -3.66 14.70 -0.22
CA GLY A 26 -4.89 15.31 0.28
C GLY A 26 -4.69 16.78 0.62
N ASP A 27 -5.09 17.21 1.84
CA ASP A 27 -5.02 18.60 2.28
C ASP A 27 -3.63 19.05 2.75
N VAL A 28 -2.60 18.19 2.61
CA VAL A 28 -1.23 18.54 3.03
C VAL A 28 -0.57 19.46 2.02
N VAL A 29 -0.21 20.66 2.47
CA VAL A 29 0.57 21.60 1.67
C VAL A 29 1.99 21.08 1.54
N LEU A 30 2.40 20.82 0.29
CA LEU A 30 3.75 20.39 -0.03
C LEU A 30 4.64 21.61 -0.25
N GLY A 31 5.82 21.61 0.36
CA GLY A 31 6.84 22.65 0.16
C GLY A 31 8.12 22.08 -0.46
N GLY A 32 8.94 22.96 -1.06
CA GLY A 32 10.29 22.62 -1.53
C GLY A 32 10.36 21.39 -2.43
N ALA A 33 11.27 20.48 -2.12
CA ALA A 33 11.53 19.27 -2.89
C ALA A 33 10.30 18.34 -3.05
N ALA A 34 9.40 18.31 -2.06
CA ALA A 34 8.19 17.50 -2.16
C ALA A 34 7.23 18.06 -3.21
N ALA A 35 7.04 19.37 -3.26
CA ALA A 35 6.23 20.03 -4.27
C ALA A 35 6.82 19.84 -5.67
N GLN A 36 8.13 20.02 -5.81
CA GLN A 36 8.85 19.82 -7.07
C GLN A 36 8.66 18.39 -7.60
N LEU A 37 8.86 17.37 -6.78
CA LEU A 37 8.64 15.98 -7.19
C LEU A 37 7.17 15.67 -7.50
N ALA A 38 6.23 16.25 -6.74
CA ALA A 38 4.81 16.03 -6.95
C ALA A 38 4.35 16.51 -8.35
N GLN A 39 4.98 17.56 -8.91
CA GLN A 39 4.72 18.04 -10.26
C GLN A 39 5.02 17.01 -11.35
N HIS A 40 5.94 16.08 -11.08
CA HIS A 40 6.30 15.00 -12.01
C HIS A 40 5.48 13.72 -11.84
N LEU A 41 4.53 13.70 -10.88
CA LEU A 41 3.64 12.57 -10.68
C LEU A 41 2.47 12.62 -11.64
N GLY A 42 2.41 11.65 -12.56
CA GLY A 42 1.31 11.53 -13.52
C GLY A 42 0.01 11.06 -12.86
N HIS A 43 -1.08 11.80 -13.06
CA HIS A 43 -2.41 11.43 -12.56
C HIS A 43 -2.82 10.01 -13.03
N ARG A 44 -2.51 9.67 -14.28
CA ARG A 44 -2.78 8.35 -14.85
C ARG A 44 -2.09 7.22 -14.05
N PHE A 45 -0.82 7.42 -13.66
CA PHE A 45 -0.11 6.45 -12.85
C PHE A 45 -0.75 6.30 -11.47
N LEU A 46 -1.04 7.41 -10.77
CA LEU A 46 -1.66 7.40 -9.44
C LEU A 46 -3.02 6.69 -9.46
N SER A 47 -3.86 7.00 -10.45
CA SER A 47 -5.16 6.36 -10.63
C SER A 47 -5.01 4.85 -10.90
N GLN A 48 -4.13 4.45 -11.81
CA GLN A 48 -3.88 3.04 -12.13
C GLN A 48 -3.28 2.27 -10.95
N ALA A 49 -2.42 2.91 -10.15
CA ALA A 49 -1.85 2.34 -8.93
C ALA A 49 -2.86 2.29 -7.76
N GLY A 50 -4.07 2.83 -7.95
CA GLY A 50 -5.08 2.90 -6.90
C GLY A 50 -4.62 3.72 -5.70
N TRP A 51 -3.95 4.86 -5.95
CA TRP A 51 -3.51 5.76 -4.90
C TRP A 51 -4.69 6.50 -4.28
N ASP A 52 -4.81 6.39 -2.97
CA ASP A 52 -5.78 7.12 -2.16
C ASP A 52 -5.04 8.16 -1.30
N PRO A 53 -5.09 9.45 -1.66
CA PRO A 53 -4.36 10.49 -0.94
C PRO A 53 -4.87 10.71 0.49
N ALA A 54 -6.16 10.50 0.75
CA ALA A 54 -6.75 10.70 2.07
C ALA A 54 -6.26 9.67 3.09
N THR A 55 -6.18 8.40 2.69
CA THR A 55 -5.68 7.31 3.54
C THR A 55 -4.19 7.02 3.35
N ARG A 56 -3.56 7.61 2.33
CA ARG A 56 -2.18 7.35 1.90
C ARG A 56 -1.91 5.86 1.66
N VAL A 57 -2.83 5.20 0.99
CA VAL A 57 -2.75 3.77 0.69
C VAL A 57 -2.74 3.55 -0.82
N LEU A 58 -1.80 2.76 -1.29
CA LEU A 58 -1.81 2.19 -2.63
C LEU A 58 -2.65 0.90 -2.64
N ARG A 59 -3.56 0.81 -3.61
CA ARG A 59 -4.43 -0.36 -3.84
C ARG A 59 -4.40 -0.78 -5.29
N PRO A 60 -3.22 -1.15 -5.83
CA PRO A 60 -3.13 -1.54 -7.23
C PRO A 60 -4.06 -2.73 -7.50
N PRO A 61 -4.84 -2.67 -8.59
CA PRO A 61 -5.66 -3.80 -9.00
C PRO A 61 -4.77 -5.03 -9.28
N PRO A 62 -5.27 -6.25 -9.10
CA PRO A 62 -4.48 -7.47 -9.25
C PRO A 62 -3.78 -7.59 -10.60
N GLU A 63 -4.42 -7.09 -11.65
CA GLU A 63 -3.95 -7.07 -13.03
C GLU A 63 -2.95 -5.96 -13.35
N HIS A 64 -2.69 -5.04 -12.43
CA HIS A 64 -1.73 -3.96 -12.66
C HIS A 64 -0.36 -4.52 -13.00
N ARG A 65 0.14 -4.21 -14.21
CA ARG A 65 1.31 -4.82 -14.81
C ARG A 65 2.57 -4.81 -13.93
N PHE A 66 2.80 -3.71 -13.21
CA PHE A 66 4.05 -3.48 -12.44
C PHE A 66 3.90 -3.54 -10.93
N LEU A 67 2.71 -3.27 -10.39
CA LEU A 67 2.43 -3.23 -8.95
C LEU A 67 1.44 -4.33 -8.53
N GLY A 68 0.64 -4.83 -9.47
CA GLY A 68 -0.37 -5.83 -9.20
C GLY A 68 0.24 -7.21 -8.93
N ARG A 69 -0.54 -8.02 -8.29
CA ARG A 69 -0.26 -9.44 -8.10
C ARG A 69 -1.53 -10.22 -8.40
N PRO A 70 -1.48 -11.17 -9.32
CA PRO A 70 -2.65 -11.94 -9.66
C PRO A 70 -3.25 -12.62 -8.43
N LEU A 71 -4.55 -12.76 -8.43
CA LEU A 71 -5.26 -13.52 -7.41
C LEU A 71 -5.01 -15.02 -7.59
N CYS A 72 -5.17 -15.76 -6.52
CA CYS A 72 -5.17 -17.22 -6.54
C CYS A 72 -6.24 -17.74 -7.53
N THR A 73 -5.89 -18.74 -8.33
CA THR A 73 -6.79 -19.32 -9.34
C THR A 73 -7.91 -20.17 -8.75
N ALA A 74 -7.86 -20.51 -7.47
CA ALA A 74 -8.96 -21.22 -6.78
C ALA A 74 -10.17 -20.29 -6.61
N PRO A 75 -11.40 -20.77 -6.91
CA PRO A 75 -12.63 -19.98 -6.82
C PRO A 75 -12.82 -19.36 -5.43
N GLY A 76 -13.21 -18.08 -5.40
CA GLY A 76 -13.49 -17.34 -4.16
C GLY A 76 -12.27 -17.07 -3.26
N CYS A 77 -11.05 -17.44 -3.70
CA CYS A 77 -9.85 -17.15 -2.95
C CYS A 77 -9.32 -15.76 -3.30
N THR A 78 -9.26 -14.87 -2.30
CA THR A 78 -8.75 -13.50 -2.44
C THR A 78 -7.25 -13.36 -2.16
N ALA A 79 -6.55 -14.45 -1.85
CA ALA A 79 -5.13 -14.44 -1.64
C ALA A 79 -4.38 -14.12 -2.94
N THR A 80 -3.36 -13.28 -2.87
CA THR A 80 -2.50 -12.99 -4.03
C THR A 80 -1.47 -14.10 -4.23
N ALA A 81 -1.42 -14.67 -5.43
CA ALA A 81 -0.45 -15.70 -5.82
C ALA A 81 -0.26 -15.76 -7.33
N ASN A 82 0.90 -16.17 -7.78
CA ASN A 82 1.08 -16.59 -9.16
C ASN A 82 0.56 -18.04 -9.28
N GLY A 83 -0.71 -18.18 -9.72
CA GLY A 83 -1.41 -19.46 -9.73
C GLY A 83 -2.11 -19.76 -8.41
N VAL A 84 -1.80 -20.87 -7.76
CA VAL A 84 -2.47 -21.32 -6.53
C VAL A 84 -1.68 -20.92 -5.29
N CYS A 85 -2.32 -20.24 -4.33
CA CYS A 85 -1.71 -19.87 -3.05
C CYS A 85 -1.39 -21.07 -2.17
N SER A 86 -0.51 -20.90 -1.18
CA SER A 86 -0.07 -21.99 -0.29
C SER A 86 -1.23 -22.70 0.41
N GLN A 87 -2.22 -21.93 0.89
CA GLN A 87 -3.38 -22.51 1.55
C GLN A 87 -4.25 -23.34 0.59
N CYS A 88 -4.50 -22.85 -0.63
CA CYS A 88 -5.23 -23.63 -1.63
C CYS A 88 -4.44 -24.85 -2.09
N ARG A 89 -3.11 -24.81 -2.15
CA ARG A 89 -2.28 -26.00 -2.39
C ARG A 89 -2.47 -27.06 -1.30
N THR A 90 -2.49 -26.66 -0.03
CA THR A 90 -2.78 -27.59 1.07
C THR A 90 -4.20 -28.17 0.96
N ARG A 91 -5.19 -27.38 0.55
CA ARG A 91 -6.58 -27.88 0.33
C ARG A 91 -6.63 -28.88 -0.83
N LEU A 92 -5.96 -28.58 -1.94
CA LEU A 92 -5.82 -29.50 -3.07
C LEU A 92 -5.22 -30.82 -2.63
N ALA A 93 -4.09 -30.77 -1.93
CA ALA A 93 -3.41 -31.98 -1.43
C ALA A 93 -4.32 -32.81 -0.51
N ARG A 94 -5.08 -32.19 0.38
CA ARG A 94 -6.05 -32.87 1.25
C ARG A 94 -7.23 -33.47 0.48
N ALA A 95 -7.60 -32.89 -0.65
CA ALA A 95 -8.65 -33.41 -1.53
C ALA A 95 -8.15 -34.43 -2.57
N GLY A 96 -6.84 -34.76 -2.57
CA GLY A 96 -6.25 -35.61 -3.60
C GLY A 96 -6.23 -35.01 -4.99
N LEU A 97 -6.32 -33.67 -5.10
CA LEU A 97 -6.38 -32.90 -6.33
C LEU A 97 -5.01 -32.34 -6.70
N THR A 98 -4.77 -32.12 -7.99
CA THR A 98 -3.55 -31.48 -8.53
C THR A 98 -3.70 -29.97 -8.66
N LEU A 99 -2.61 -29.27 -8.98
CA LEU A 99 -2.66 -27.81 -9.24
C LEU A 99 -3.54 -27.45 -10.43
N ALA A 100 -3.66 -28.33 -11.42
CA ALA A 100 -4.55 -28.14 -12.58
C ALA A 100 -6.03 -28.11 -12.16
N ASP A 101 -6.37 -28.83 -11.11
CA ASP A 101 -7.72 -28.96 -10.58
C ASP A 101 -8.12 -27.80 -9.64
N ALA A 102 -7.30 -26.76 -9.53
CA ALA A 102 -7.54 -25.66 -8.59
C ALA A 102 -8.92 -25.00 -8.72
N ARG A 103 -9.49 -25.01 -9.93
CA ARG A 103 -10.83 -24.49 -10.20
C ARG A 103 -11.96 -25.34 -9.66
N LEU A 104 -11.68 -26.61 -9.33
CA LEU A 104 -12.65 -27.54 -8.76
C LEU A 104 -12.75 -27.39 -7.22
N LEU A 105 -11.84 -26.67 -6.60
CA LEU A 105 -11.95 -26.41 -5.16
C LEU A 105 -13.22 -25.60 -4.87
N PRO A 106 -14.01 -26.01 -3.88
CA PRO A 106 -15.09 -25.16 -3.39
C PRO A 106 -14.51 -23.85 -2.89
N PRO A 107 -15.27 -22.73 -2.94
CA PRO A 107 -14.85 -21.49 -2.31
C PRO A 107 -14.39 -21.74 -0.87
N PRO A 108 -13.39 -20.98 -0.37
CA PRO A 108 -12.98 -21.13 1.02
C PRO A 108 -14.17 -20.82 1.94
N SER A 109 -14.47 -21.75 2.83
CA SER A 109 -15.49 -21.58 3.88
C SER A 109 -14.83 -21.39 5.24
N GLY A 110 -15.48 -20.61 6.12
CA GLY A 110 -15.08 -20.46 7.52
C GLY A 110 -14.08 -19.35 7.85
N ARG A 111 -13.84 -19.16 9.14
CA ARG A 111 -13.06 -18.06 9.76
C ARG A 111 -11.61 -17.96 9.29
N ALA A 112 -11.06 -18.98 8.65
CA ALA A 112 -9.65 -19.06 8.29
C ALA A 112 -9.26 -18.06 7.17
N TRP A 113 -10.20 -17.53 6.40
CA TRP A 113 -9.94 -16.81 5.16
C TRP A 113 -10.14 -15.31 5.25
N THR A 114 -10.93 -14.87 6.21
CA THR A 114 -11.14 -13.44 6.48
C THR A 114 -10.85 -13.17 7.94
N ARG A 115 -9.86 -12.37 8.20
CA ARG A 115 -9.59 -11.88 9.55
C ARG A 115 -10.72 -10.97 9.98
N ALA A 116 -11.17 -11.09 11.23
CA ALA A 116 -12.10 -10.15 11.81
C ALA A 116 -11.65 -8.70 11.53
N GLY A 117 -12.59 -7.88 11.08
CA GLY A 117 -12.33 -6.47 10.73
C GLY A 117 -11.73 -6.22 9.35
N ASP A 118 -11.56 -7.23 8.48
CA ASP A 118 -11.04 -7.02 7.12
C ASP A 118 -12.13 -6.65 6.10
N GLY A 119 -13.40 -6.86 6.41
CA GLY A 119 -14.53 -6.48 5.57
C GLY A 119 -15.40 -5.39 6.19
N ALA A 120 -16.18 -4.70 5.35
CA ALA A 120 -17.19 -3.76 5.78
C ALA A 120 -18.48 -4.51 6.21
N CYS A 121 -19.27 -3.87 7.06
CA CYS A 121 -20.59 -4.34 7.40
C CYS A 121 -21.47 -4.49 6.16
N GLY A 122 -22.27 -5.57 6.08
CA GLY A 122 -23.17 -5.82 4.96
C GLY A 122 -24.34 -4.82 4.85
N VAL A 123 -24.61 -4.05 5.89
CA VAL A 123 -25.56 -2.93 5.80
C VAL A 123 -24.93 -1.82 4.96
N GLN A 124 -25.65 -1.39 3.92
CA GLN A 124 -25.18 -0.39 2.98
C GLN A 124 -24.71 0.90 3.70
N GLN A 125 -23.57 1.44 3.27
CA GLN A 125 -22.94 2.65 3.84
C GLN A 125 -22.54 2.55 5.32
N CYS A 126 -22.67 1.41 5.99
CA CYS A 126 -22.16 1.25 7.35
C CYS A 126 -20.61 1.10 7.33
N PRO A 127 -19.84 2.05 7.89
CA PRO A 127 -18.38 2.00 7.82
C PRO A 127 -17.76 1.04 8.83
N ARG A 128 -18.55 0.49 9.76
CA ARG A 128 -18.04 -0.39 10.82
C ARG A 128 -17.54 -1.71 10.27
N PRO A 129 -16.49 -2.30 10.84
CA PRO A 129 -15.99 -3.59 10.39
C PRO A 129 -17.01 -4.70 10.73
N TRP A 130 -17.11 -5.67 9.85
CA TRP A 130 -17.86 -6.89 10.14
C TRP A 130 -17.23 -7.72 11.26
N VAL A 131 -17.99 -8.63 11.86
CA VAL A 131 -17.46 -9.55 12.86
C VAL A 131 -16.57 -10.61 12.19
N ASN A 132 -17.06 -11.25 11.14
CA ASN A 132 -16.31 -12.21 10.32
C ASN A 132 -17.08 -12.49 9.00
N ALA A 133 -16.56 -13.37 8.15
CA ALA A 133 -17.21 -13.69 6.88
C ALA A 133 -18.52 -14.48 7.01
N GLU A 134 -18.67 -15.25 8.07
CA GLU A 134 -19.91 -16.00 8.35
C GLU A 134 -21.00 -15.04 8.81
N HIS A 135 -20.61 -13.98 9.51
CA HIS A 135 -21.47 -12.91 9.98
C HIS A 135 -20.97 -11.58 9.41
N PRO A 136 -21.27 -11.25 8.15
CA PRO A 136 -20.77 -10.04 7.48
C PRO A 136 -21.47 -8.77 7.96
N LEU A 137 -21.82 -8.70 9.23
CA LEU A 137 -22.38 -7.55 9.92
C LEU A 137 -21.43 -7.04 11.00
N CYS A 138 -21.47 -5.75 11.28
CA CYS A 138 -20.77 -5.23 12.45
C CYS A 138 -21.45 -5.74 13.72
N ARG A 139 -20.73 -5.71 14.84
CA ARG A 139 -21.22 -6.25 16.13
C ARG A 139 -22.62 -5.74 16.51
N SER A 140 -22.90 -4.45 16.29
CA SER A 140 -24.21 -3.87 16.63
C SER A 140 -25.32 -4.36 15.71
N HIS A 141 -25.06 -4.46 14.40
CA HIS A 141 -26.05 -4.99 13.46
C HIS A 141 -26.27 -6.49 13.64
N LEU A 142 -25.22 -7.24 13.96
CA LEU A 142 -25.35 -8.66 14.28
C LEU A 142 -26.23 -8.88 15.54
N GLY A 143 -26.01 -8.08 16.59
CA GLY A 143 -26.87 -8.13 17.78
C GLY A 143 -28.33 -7.78 17.47
N HIS A 144 -28.57 -6.77 16.62
CA HIS A 144 -29.93 -6.41 16.19
C HIS A 144 -30.59 -7.53 15.35
N GLN A 145 -29.84 -8.11 14.39
CA GLN A 145 -30.31 -9.26 13.61
C GLN A 145 -30.72 -10.44 14.50
N GLN A 146 -29.90 -10.74 15.52
CA GLN A 146 -30.20 -11.82 16.49
C GLN A 146 -31.45 -11.54 17.31
N VAL A 147 -31.65 -10.29 17.76
CA VAL A 147 -32.86 -9.87 18.49
C VAL A 147 -34.12 -10.06 17.63
N LEU A 148 -34.02 -9.81 16.31
CA LEU A 148 -35.14 -10.01 15.38
C LEU A 148 -35.34 -11.48 14.97
N GLY A 149 -34.46 -12.39 15.40
CA GLY A 149 -34.54 -13.82 15.03
C GLY A 149 -34.32 -14.08 13.55
N MET A 150 -33.58 -13.21 12.84
CA MET A 150 -33.34 -13.32 11.41
C MET A 150 -32.01 -14.02 11.14
N ASP A 151 -32.00 -15.04 10.30
CA ASP A 151 -30.76 -15.71 9.87
C ASP A 151 -30.22 -15.15 8.53
N ASP A 152 -31.11 -14.57 7.71
CA ASP A 152 -30.76 -14.00 6.42
C ASP A 152 -30.18 -12.59 6.58
N VAL A 153 -28.87 -12.45 6.28
CA VAL A 153 -28.15 -11.17 6.32
C VAL A 153 -28.65 -10.19 5.26
N ALA A 154 -28.98 -10.68 4.06
CA ALA A 154 -29.43 -9.82 2.96
C ALA A 154 -30.83 -9.26 3.27
N GLY A 155 -31.75 -10.11 3.75
CA GLY A 155 -33.05 -9.68 4.21
C GLY A 155 -32.98 -8.69 5.36
N PHE A 156 -32.12 -8.94 6.35
CA PHE A 156 -31.89 -7.99 7.44
C PHE A 156 -31.35 -6.64 6.95
N ALA A 157 -30.37 -6.65 6.04
CA ALA A 157 -29.77 -5.41 5.49
C ALA A 157 -30.77 -4.61 4.63
N ALA A 158 -31.78 -5.25 4.06
CA ALA A 158 -32.83 -4.63 3.25
C ALA A 158 -33.99 -4.06 4.08
N LEU A 159 -34.06 -4.31 5.39
CA LEU A 159 -35.11 -3.74 6.24
C LEU A 159 -35.04 -2.22 6.25
N THR A 160 -36.18 -1.56 6.10
CA THR A 160 -36.30 -0.09 6.05
C THR A 160 -35.75 0.59 7.31
N ASP A 161 -35.82 -0.09 8.45
CA ASP A 161 -35.36 0.41 9.75
C ASP A 161 -33.87 0.13 10.02
N THR A 162 -33.23 -0.68 9.17
CA THR A 162 -31.80 -0.96 9.31
C THR A 162 -30.97 0.18 8.71
N ARG A 163 -30.51 1.08 9.57
CA ARG A 163 -29.75 2.27 9.16
C ARG A 163 -28.24 2.06 9.33
N PRO A 164 -27.40 2.70 8.47
CA PRO A 164 -25.97 2.69 8.68
C PRO A 164 -25.62 3.35 10.01
N LEU A 165 -24.69 2.75 10.74
CA LEU A 165 -24.18 3.29 11.99
C LEU A 165 -22.98 4.19 11.71
N VAL A 166 -22.80 5.23 12.54
CA VAL A 166 -21.63 6.11 12.44
C VAL A 166 -20.32 5.35 12.70
N SER A 167 -19.23 5.80 12.09
CA SER A 167 -17.89 5.27 12.37
C SER A 167 -17.56 5.44 13.86
N LEU A 168 -16.86 4.46 14.40
CA LEU A 168 -16.30 4.52 15.76
C LEU A 168 -14.87 5.09 15.76
N GLY A 169 -14.40 5.58 14.62
CA GLY A 169 -13.05 6.04 14.40
C GLY A 169 -12.14 4.96 13.81
N VAL A 170 -10.90 5.35 13.56
CA VAL A 170 -9.85 4.47 13.03
C VAL A 170 -8.85 4.12 14.12
N CYS A 171 -8.10 3.05 13.91
CA CYS A 171 -7.02 2.62 14.79
C CYS A 171 -5.98 3.73 14.98
N ALA A 172 -5.51 3.93 16.21
CA ALA A 172 -4.53 4.98 16.54
C ALA A 172 -3.12 4.72 15.96
N VAL A 173 -2.82 3.50 15.50
CA VAL A 173 -1.58 3.25 14.75
C VAL A 173 -1.65 4.00 13.42
N VAL A 174 -0.74 4.95 13.23
CA VAL A 174 -0.77 5.92 12.11
C VAL A 174 -0.84 5.24 10.73
N ALA A 175 -0.15 4.12 10.59
CA ALA A 175 -0.14 3.36 9.33
C ALA A 175 -1.39 2.50 9.09
N CYS A 176 -2.32 2.43 10.05
CA CYS A 176 -3.46 1.53 10.04
C CYS A 176 -4.76 2.24 9.64
N ASP A 177 -5.40 1.74 8.59
CA ASP A 177 -6.69 2.23 8.08
C ASP A 177 -7.91 1.47 8.63
N ARG A 178 -7.72 0.59 9.64
CA ARG A 178 -8.82 -0.21 10.19
C ARG A 178 -9.73 0.60 11.08
N GLN A 179 -11.03 0.43 10.86
CA GLN A 179 -12.06 0.95 11.75
C GLN A 179 -12.02 0.25 13.12
N LEU A 180 -12.37 0.99 14.16
CA LEU A 180 -12.45 0.47 15.51
C LEU A 180 -13.66 -0.46 15.69
N PRO A 181 -13.51 -1.57 16.44
CA PRO A 181 -14.61 -2.49 16.70
C PRO A 181 -15.60 -2.00 17.76
N ALA A 182 -15.19 -1.07 18.62
CA ALA A 182 -15.99 -0.50 19.69
C ALA A 182 -15.53 0.93 20.04
N SER A 183 -16.44 1.76 20.59
CA SER A 183 -16.19 3.16 20.93
C SER A 183 -15.19 3.39 22.09
N ARG A 184 -14.98 2.37 22.91
CA ARG A 184 -14.08 2.45 24.08
C ARG A 184 -12.66 1.94 23.82
N VAL A 185 -12.34 1.60 22.59
CA VAL A 185 -11.03 1.09 22.21
C VAL A 185 -10.33 2.08 21.29
N THR A 186 -9.03 2.19 21.45
CA THR A 186 -8.16 3.06 20.67
C THR A 186 -7.49 2.31 19.50
N TYR A 187 -7.43 0.99 19.59
CA TYR A 187 -6.73 0.13 18.64
C TYR A 187 -7.66 -0.92 18.05
N CYS A 188 -7.43 -1.30 16.80
CA CYS A 188 -8.03 -2.50 16.25
C CYS A 188 -7.52 -3.75 16.98
N ASP A 189 -8.25 -4.87 16.93
CA ASP A 189 -7.93 -6.09 17.68
C ASP A 189 -6.48 -6.56 17.50
N THR A 190 -5.98 -6.51 16.27
CA THR A 190 -4.60 -6.92 15.96
C THR A 190 -3.58 -6.01 16.65
N HIS A 191 -3.76 -4.68 16.58
CA HIS A 191 -2.82 -3.75 17.21
C HIS A 191 -2.95 -3.76 18.73
N LEU A 192 -4.14 -4.00 19.26
CA LEU A 192 -4.30 -4.18 20.71
C LEU A 192 -3.51 -5.41 21.21
N GLN A 193 -3.53 -6.51 20.46
CA GLN A 193 -2.72 -7.70 20.80
C GLN A 193 -1.22 -7.40 20.70
N ARG A 194 -0.76 -6.73 19.64
CA ARG A 194 0.65 -6.35 19.46
C ARG A 194 1.11 -5.39 20.55
N LEU A 195 0.31 -4.40 20.92
CA LEU A 195 0.61 -3.48 22.02
C LEU A 195 0.78 -4.23 23.34
N ARG A 196 -0.12 -5.15 23.66
CA ARG A 196 0.00 -6.01 24.84
C ARG A 196 1.29 -6.83 24.84
N GLN A 197 1.67 -7.35 23.68
CA GLN A 197 2.93 -8.08 23.54
C GLN A 197 4.14 -7.16 23.71
N SER A 198 4.16 -5.98 23.11
CA SER A 198 5.23 -4.99 23.24
C SER A 198 5.38 -4.53 24.70
N ARG A 199 4.28 -4.28 25.42
CA ARG A 199 4.29 -3.95 26.85
C ARG A 199 4.85 -5.06 27.76
N ARG A 200 4.71 -6.33 27.34
CA ARG A 200 5.31 -7.47 28.09
C ARG A 200 6.82 -7.59 27.85
N GLN A 201 7.30 -7.12 26.70
CA GLN A 201 8.71 -7.25 26.29
C GLN A 201 9.56 -6.05 26.69
N ALA A 202 8.95 -4.89 26.85
CA ALA A 202 9.64 -3.64 27.18
C ALA A 202 9.40 -3.26 28.64
N THR A 203 10.45 -2.82 29.33
CA THR A 203 10.35 -2.27 30.71
C THR A 203 9.55 -0.99 30.72
N VAL A 204 9.74 -0.13 29.73
CA VAL A 204 8.98 1.10 29.46
C VAL A 204 8.68 1.17 27.98
N LEU A 205 7.42 1.34 27.60
CA LEU A 205 7.00 1.50 26.19
C LEU A 205 6.56 2.94 25.95
N ASP A 206 7.26 3.63 25.05
CA ASP A 206 6.77 4.88 24.48
C ASP A 206 5.66 4.55 23.47
N GLU A 207 4.42 4.71 23.91
CA GLU A 207 3.24 4.36 23.12
C GLU A 207 3.04 5.31 21.92
N ALA A 208 3.43 6.58 22.02
CA ALA A 208 3.34 7.54 20.93
C ALA A 208 4.29 7.14 19.78
N ARG A 209 5.53 6.83 20.13
CA ARG A 209 6.51 6.32 19.17
C ARG A 209 6.08 4.97 18.58
N TRP A 210 5.54 4.08 19.41
CA TRP A 210 5.02 2.80 18.96
C TRP A 210 3.89 2.99 17.93
N CYS A 211 2.92 3.87 18.19
CA CYS A 211 1.84 4.20 17.25
C CYS A 211 2.36 4.76 15.91
N ALA A 212 3.42 5.56 15.96
CA ALA A 212 4.01 6.17 14.78
C ALA A 212 4.79 5.17 13.92
N THR A 213 5.41 4.16 14.53
CA THR A 213 6.34 3.23 13.87
C THR A 213 5.80 1.84 13.64
N GLU A 214 4.71 1.45 14.32
CA GLU A 214 4.12 0.12 14.20
C GLU A 214 3.59 -0.13 12.78
N PRO A 215 3.95 -1.26 12.15
CA PRO A 215 3.47 -1.61 10.83
C PRO A 215 1.95 -1.80 10.77
N PRO A 216 1.29 -1.43 9.66
CA PRO A 216 -0.14 -1.64 9.48
C PRO A 216 -0.49 -3.13 9.52
N VAL A 217 -1.74 -3.44 9.77
CA VAL A 217 -2.23 -4.81 9.57
C VAL A 217 -2.19 -5.12 8.09
N THR A 218 -1.38 -6.10 7.72
CA THR A 218 -1.15 -6.47 6.32
C THR A 218 -2.46 -6.95 5.66
N ARG A 219 -2.80 -6.34 4.53
CA ARG A 219 -3.87 -6.77 3.62
C ARG A 219 -3.27 -7.02 2.24
N ALA A 220 -3.73 -8.08 1.58
CA ALA A 220 -3.30 -8.39 0.22
C ALA A 220 -3.62 -7.22 -0.73
N GLY A 221 -2.69 -6.89 -1.63
CA GLY A 221 -2.87 -5.81 -2.60
C GLY A 221 -2.95 -4.40 -2.01
N ARG A 222 -2.56 -4.20 -0.75
CA ARG A 222 -2.52 -2.86 -0.13
C ARG A 222 -1.14 -2.56 0.43
N VAL A 223 -0.68 -1.34 0.19
CA VAL A 223 0.57 -0.81 0.75
C VAL A 223 0.27 0.56 1.37
N SER A 224 0.42 0.66 2.68
CA SER A 224 0.23 1.93 3.39
C SER A 224 1.51 2.75 3.39
N LEU A 225 1.41 4.00 2.94
CA LEU A 225 2.43 5.03 3.06
C LEU A 225 2.10 6.02 4.19
N ALA A 226 1.00 5.80 4.92
CA ALA A 226 0.67 6.61 6.08
C ALA A 226 1.76 6.53 7.16
N GLY A 227 2.00 7.63 7.86
CA GLY A 227 3.07 7.74 8.85
C GLY A 227 4.47 7.98 8.28
N LEU A 228 4.63 7.99 6.94
CA LEU A 228 5.86 8.46 6.31
C LEU A 228 5.85 9.99 6.16
N ALA A 229 7.02 10.62 6.23
CA ALA A 229 7.16 12.04 5.96
C ALA A 229 6.64 12.38 4.54
N PRO A 230 6.04 13.57 4.33
CA PRO A 230 5.46 13.94 3.05
C PRO A 230 6.43 13.79 1.86
N LEU A 231 7.66 14.24 2.02
CA LEU A 231 8.70 14.08 1.00
C LEU A 231 8.97 12.61 0.69
N VAL A 232 9.06 11.75 1.70
CA VAL A 232 9.29 10.31 1.51
C VAL A 232 8.14 9.66 0.75
N VAL A 233 6.88 10.03 1.04
CA VAL A 233 5.71 9.52 0.29
C VAL A 233 5.83 9.87 -1.18
N VAL A 234 6.12 11.15 -1.50
CA VAL A 234 6.26 11.60 -2.90
C VAL A 234 7.45 10.93 -3.58
N GLN A 235 8.58 10.79 -2.89
CA GLN A 235 9.77 10.08 -3.40
C GLN A 235 9.47 8.60 -3.73
N VAL A 236 8.72 7.91 -2.88
CA VAL A 236 8.30 6.51 -3.12
C VAL A 236 7.38 6.45 -4.33
N LEU A 237 6.33 7.29 -4.40
CA LEU A 237 5.38 7.30 -5.51
C LEU A 237 6.08 7.61 -6.83
N TYR A 238 6.95 8.62 -6.85
CA TYR A 238 7.70 8.98 -8.05
C TYR A 238 8.65 7.85 -8.47
N GLY A 239 9.40 7.27 -7.55
CA GLY A 239 10.26 6.13 -7.85
C GLY A 239 9.50 4.93 -8.40
N LEU A 240 8.29 4.64 -7.89
CA LEU A 240 7.42 3.59 -8.42
C LEU A 240 6.93 3.91 -9.84
N GLN A 241 6.57 5.16 -10.12
CA GLN A 241 6.21 5.62 -11.46
C GLN A 241 7.37 5.41 -12.44
N GLN A 242 8.58 5.82 -12.08
CA GLN A 242 9.76 5.64 -12.95
C GLN A 242 10.08 4.17 -13.19
N ARG A 243 9.97 3.32 -12.16
CA ARG A 243 10.11 1.87 -12.33
C ARG A 243 9.07 1.30 -13.28
N ALA A 244 7.83 1.77 -13.20
CA ALA A 244 6.76 1.35 -14.11
C ALA A 244 7.04 1.79 -15.56
N VAL A 245 7.52 3.01 -15.78
CA VAL A 245 7.96 3.51 -17.10
C VAL A 245 9.08 2.63 -17.68
N LEU A 246 10.03 2.22 -16.84
CA LEU A 246 11.12 1.32 -17.25
C LEU A 246 10.71 -0.16 -17.37
N GLY A 247 9.44 -0.48 -17.18
CA GLY A 247 8.96 -1.85 -17.24
C GLY A 247 9.36 -2.73 -16.04
N ILE A 248 9.85 -2.14 -14.94
CA ILE A 248 10.38 -2.87 -13.79
C ILE A 248 9.27 -3.15 -12.79
N LYS A 249 9.00 -4.43 -12.56
CA LYS A 249 7.98 -4.88 -11.59
C LYS A 249 8.45 -4.65 -10.15
N THR A 250 7.53 -4.19 -9.30
CA THR A 250 7.75 -4.04 -7.86
C THR A 250 6.79 -4.94 -7.08
N ARG A 251 7.33 -5.87 -6.30
CA ARG A 251 6.51 -6.79 -5.50
C ARG A 251 5.91 -6.07 -4.30
N ASP A 252 4.63 -6.28 -4.06
CA ASP A 252 3.90 -5.69 -2.92
C ASP A 252 4.55 -6.00 -1.56
N GLY A 253 5.06 -7.22 -1.37
CA GLY A 253 5.75 -7.60 -0.15
C GLY A 253 7.08 -6.88 0.07
N VAL A 254 7.81 -6.58 -1.02
CA VAL A 254 9.05 -5.77 -0.96
C VAL A 254 8.70 -4.33 -0.63
N LEU A 255 7.69 -3.76 -1.29
CA LEU A 255 7.29 -2.38 -1.05
C LEU A 255 6.74 -2.18 0.38
N ARG A 256 5.92 -3.11 0.88
CA ARG A 256 5.47 -3.08 2.29
C ARG A 256 6.64 -3.08 3.25
N TRP A 257 7.58 -4.00 3.05
CA TRP A 257 8.78 -4.06 3.90
C TRP A 257 9.56 -2.74 3.87
N ILE A 258 9.75 -2.13 2.68
CA ILE A 258 10.40 -0.83 2.54
C ILE A 258 9.62 0.22 3.36
N CYS A 259 8.31 0.35 3.18
CA CYS A 259 7.51 1.34 3.91
C CYS A 259 7.56 1.14 5.44
N ASP A 260 7.57 -0.12 5.90
CA ASP A 260 7.68 -0.45 7.32
C ASP A 260 9.06 -0.05 7.88
N GLU A 261 10.13 -0.28 7.12
CA GLU A 261 11.48 0.10 7.51
C GLU A 261 11.67 1.63 7.54
N LEU A 262 11.17 2.34 6.51
CA LEU A 262 11.20 3.81 6.46
C LEU A 262 10.46 4.43 7.67
N ARG A 263 9.34 3.81 8.06
CA ARG A 263 8.56 4.23 9.23
C ARG A 263 9.30 3.97 10.53
N ARG A 264 9.91 2.78 10.65
CA ARG A 264 10.71 2.40 11.83
C ARG A 264 11.89 3.36 12.05
N GLN A 265 12.54 3.81 10.98
CA GLN A 265 13.65 4.76 11.02
C GLN A 265 13.19 6.22 11.15
N GLN A 266 11.90 6.53 10.92
CA GLN A 266 11.34 7.88 10.95
C GLN A 266 12.13 8.90 10.11
N ILE A 267 12.58 8.50 8.93
CA ILE A 267 13.42 9.32 8.06
C ILE A 267 12.64 10.47 7.41
N ALA A 268 13.34 11.58 7.14
CA ALA A 268 12.79 12.73 6.45
C ALA A 268 12.91 12.64 4.92
N THR A 269 13.90 11.92 4.40
CA THR A 269 14.12 11.67 2.97
C THR A 269 14.67 10.27 2.73
N LEU A 270 14.41 9.69 1.53
CA LEU A 270 14.96 8.39 1.15
C LEU A 270 16.50 8.32 1.19
N SER A 271 17.18 9.46 1.10
CA SER A 271 18.64 9.50 1.21
C SER A 271 19.15 9.09 2.59
N ASP A 272 18.36 9.34 3.64
CA ASP A 272 18.75 9.10 5.04
C ASP A 272 18.57 7.66 5.49
N VAL A 273 17.95 6.81 4.65
CA VAL A 273 17.66 5.43 5.05
C VAL A 273 18.95 4.62 5.23
N GLU A 274 19.07 4.00 6.38
CA GLU A 274 20.12 3.03 6.65
C GLU A 274 19.71 1.66 6.09
N VAL A 275 20.57 1.12 5.22
CA VAL A 275 20.34 -0.19 4.58
C VAL A 275 21.08 -1.26 5.35
N PRO A 276 20.38 -2.20 6.02
CA PRO A 276 21.04 -3.27 6.72
C PRO A 276 21.95 -4.08 5.78
N PRO A 277 23.18 -4.45 6.21
CA PRO A 277 24.12 -5.21 5.36
C PRO A 277 23.57 -6.59 4.97
N THR A 278 22.69 -7.16 5.78
CA THR A 278 22.06 -8.47 5.57
C THR A 278 20.81 -8.40 4.68
N LEU A 279 20.48 -7.21 4.17
CA LEU A 279 19.29 -7.04 3.34
C LEU A 279 19.41 -7.80 2.02
N GLY A 280 18.39 -8.64 1.72
CA GLY A 280 18.33 -9.39 0.47
C GLY A 280 18.30 -8.48 -0.77
N ASN A 281 18.89 -8.95 -1.86
CA ASN A 281 19.13 -8.18 -3.08
C ASN A 281 17.87 -7.53 -3.68
N ASP A 282 16.72 -8.20 -3.65
CA ASP A 282 15.45 -7.68 -4.19
C ASP A 282 14.99 -6.40 -3.44
N ARG A 283 15.06 -6.41 -2.11
CA ARG A 283 14.70 -5.26 -1.27
C ARG A 283 15.70 -4.12 -1.44
N ARG A 284 17.01 -4.44 -1.39
CA ARG A 284 18.09 -3.49 -1.57
C ARG A 284 18.03 -2.83 -2.95
N GLY A 285 17.90 -3.62 -4.01
CA GLY A 285 17.81 -3.14 -5.38
C GLY A 285 16.59 -2.25 -5.59
N THR A 286 15.42 -2.63 -5.05
CA THR A 286 14.21 -1.81 -5.13
C THR A 286 14.41 -0.47 -4.39
N LEU A 287 14.88 -0.49 -3.15
CA LEU A 287 15.11 0.73 -2.36
C LEU A 287 16.10 1.67 -3.03
N ASN A 288 17.24 1.14 -3.51
CA ASN A 288 18.25 1.93 -4.22
C ASN A 288 17.68 2.52 -5.53
N SER A 289 16.86 1.78 -6.24
CA SER A 289 16.18 2.28 -7.44
C SER A 289 15.23 3.44 -7.12
N LEU A 290 14.38 3.32 -6.09
CA LEU A 290 13.49 4.40 -5.66
C LEU A 290 14.29 5.65 -5.27
N ARG A 291 15.37 5.48 -4.49
CA ARG A 291 16.29 6.55 -4.06
C ARG A 291 16.94 7.25 -5.26
N ALA A 292 17.48 6.47 -6.20
CA ALA A 292 18.15 7.01 -7.37
C ALA A 292 17.22 7.83 -8.27
N HIS A 293 15.99 7.35 -8.52
CA HIS A 293 15.01 8.10 -9.30
C HIS A 293 14.58 9.39 -8.61
N ALA A 294 14.26 9.34 -7.32
CA ALA A 294 13.87 10.52 -6.56
C ALA A 294 15.00 11.57 -6.51
N ARG A 295 16.24 11.12 -6.29
CA ARG A 295 17.41 12.01 -6.31
C ARG A 295 17.57 12.68 -7.67
N ARG A 296 17.55 11.93 -8.77
CA ARG A 296 17.74 12.49 -10.12
C ARG A 296 16.70 13.56 -10.47
N ALA A 297 15.45 13.38 -10.06
CA ALA A 297 14.39 14.34 -10.33
C ALA A 297 14.52 15.65 -9.53
N LEU A 298 15.32 15.65 -8.47
CA LEU A 298 15.61 16.84 -7.64
C LEU A 298 16.95 17.50 -8.02
N LEU A 299 17.72 16.91 -8.94
CA LEU A 299 18.93 17.51 -9.42
C LEU A 299 18.62 18.62 -10.43
N SER A 300 19.37 19.70 -10.37
CA SER A 300 19.37 20.72 -11.39
C SER A 300 20.79 20.99 -11.88
N PRO A 301 20.97 21.52 -13.10
CA PRO A 301 22.30 21.90 -13.60
C PRO A 301 23.02 22.81 -12.62
N GLU A 302 22.31 23.78 -12.03
CA GLU A 302 22.86 24.77 -11.10
C GLU A 302 23.41 24.11 -9.83
N THR A 303 22.70 23.09 -9.31
CA THR A 303 23.13 22.35 -8.12
C THR A 303 24.28 21.40 -8.41
N GLU A 304 24.40 20.90 -9.65
CA GLU A 304 25.49 20.00 -10.04
C GLU A 304 26.77 20.73 -10.34
N ILE A 305 26.73 21.93 -10.96
CA ILE A 305 27.91 22.73 -11.32
C ILE A 305 28.77 23.05 -10.09
N GLY A 306 28.20 23.19 -8.90
CA GLY A 306 28.92 23.44 -7.66
C GLY A 306 29.59 22.23 -7.01
N LYS A 307 29.60 21.05 -7.64
CA LYS A 307 30.16 19.82 -7.09
C LYS A 307 31.41 19.37 -7.81
N ASP A 308 32.31 18.69 -7.11
CA ASP A 308 33.49 18.05 -7.71
C ASP A 308 33.15 16.87 -8.62
N ARG A 309 31.97 16.33 -8.48
CA ARG A 309 31.48 15.18 -9.23
C ARG A 309 30.06 15.42 -9.71
N TRP A 310 29.88 15.46 -11.03
CA TRP A 310 28.58 15.74 -11.66
C TRP A 310 27.82 14.48 -12.02
N ASP A 311 26.51 14.46 -11.75
CA ASP A 311 25.61 13.47 -12.34
C ASP A 311 25.20 13.95 -13.73
N MET A 312 25.82 13.38 -14.75
CA MET A 312 25.63 13.79 -16.15
C MET A 312 24.20 13.57 -16.67
N CYS A 313 23.40 12.80 -15.96
CA CYS A 313 21.98 12.63 -16.32
C CYS A 313 21.20 13.95 -16.31
N VAL A 314 21.63 14.93 -15.51
CA VAL A 314 21.04 16.29 -15.46
C VAL A 314 21.26 17.04 -16.78
N PHE A 315 22.34 16.71 -17.49
CA PHE A 315 22.72 17.33 -18.77
C PHE A 315 22.34 16.45 -19.98
N GLY A 316 21.47 15.42 -19.77
CA GLY A 316 21.01 14.53 -20.83
C GLY A 316 21.99 13.41 -21.20
N HIS A 317 23.05 13.19 -20.45
CA HIS A 317 24.04 12.14 -20.69
C HIS A 317 23.96 11.03 -19.64
N ALA A 318 24.23 9.79 -20.05
CA ALA A 318 24.37 8.69 -19.10
C ALA A 318 25.78 8.70 -18.48
N GLY A 319 25.85 8.66 -17.14
CA GLY A 319 27.11 8.52 -16.42
C GLY A 319 27.39 9.62 -15.42
N THR A 320 28.61 9.60 -14.90
CA THR A 320 29.10 10.55 -13.90
C THR A 320 30.48 11.04 -14.34
N LEU A 321 30.69 12.35 -14.32
CA LEU A 321 32.00 12.96 -14.50
C LEU A 321 32.58 13.40 -13.16
N SER A 322 33.84 13.11 -12.92
CA SER A 322 34.59 13.60 -11.78
C SER A 322 35.64 14.60 -12.29
N PHE A 323 35.72 15.74 -11.67
CA PHE A 323 36.79 16.71 -11.92
C PHE A 323 37.87 16.52 -10.86
N THR A 324 39.04 16.09 -11.28
CA THR A 324 40.24 16.19 -10.45
C THR A 324 40.75 17.60 -10.60
N THR A 325 40.75 18.38 -9.53
CA THR A 325 41.44 19.65 -9.48
C THR A 325 42.91 19.33 -9.63
N ILE A 326 43.49 19.67 -10.77
CA ILE A 326 44.97 19.68 -10.94
C ILE A 326 45.43 20.95 -10.24
N SER A 327 45.98 20.79 -9.04
CA SER A 327 46.68 21.83 -8.31
C SER A 327 48.08 22.03 -8.88
#